data_e6f043efe0e8f1b446ba53831148118e
#
_entry.id   e6f043efe0e8f1b446ba53831148118e
#
_cell.length_a   1.000
_cell.length_b   1.000
_cell.length_c   1.000
_cell.angle_alpha   90.00
_cell.angle_beta   90.00
_cell.angle_gamma   90.00
#
_symmetry.space_group_name_H-M   'P 1'
#
loop_
_entity.id
_entity.type
_entity.pdbx_description
1 polymer ?
#
loop_
_entity_poly.entity_id
_entity_poly.type
_entity_poly.pdbx_seq_one_letter_code
_entity_poly.pdbx_strand_id
1 'polypeptide(L)'
;MEKKKKLSLPVQIFIALVLGIVVGLVFYFTGAAGFTTSYIKPFGDIFVNLLKFIVVPVVLLSMIDGIISMGDMKKVGAVGWKTILYFMVTTAVACVIGLVLATVFNNAGLFPNLSEAAQAAEYEAKEYAGFMATLVAIFPTNMWKAFTEANMLQVIVIALLFGGSILAAGEKSKLVRDMVTSAYAVVERLMEFIISLSPIGVFTYMTWVVATQGAEILGSLALVILCAYIGYILHAVLVYSVSAKAFAGISPVKFFKNASAAMIFAFTSTSSAATLPVSKECADALGAEDDISSFVLPLGATINMDGTAIYQCVATVFLATCAGMQLTLSQMILIVVTATLASIGTAGTPGAGMIMLAMVLEAIGIPVAYIGLIVAVDRLFDMGRTCLNVTGDIACSLCVTKWASKKK
;
A
#
# COMPACT_ATOMS: atom_id res chain seq x y z
N MET A 1 36.39 -17.12 10.45
CA MET A 1 35.85 -16.50 9.21
C MET A 1 34.78 -15.50 9.63
N GLU A 2 35.06 -14.21 9.59
CA GLU A 2 34.06 -13.17 9.85
C GLU A 2 32.96 -13.30 8.80
N LYS A 3 31.72 -13.51 9.25
CA LYS A 3 30.54 -13.42 8.38
C LYS A 3 30.47 -11.98 7.87
N LYS A 4 30.86 -11.74 6.61
CA LYS A 4 30.60 -10.45 5.94
C LYS A 4 29.13 -10.09 6.19
N LYS A 5 28.88 -8.98 6.88
CA LYS A 5 27.51 -8.45 7.08
C LYS A 5 26.90 -8.23 5.70
N LYS A 6 25.89 -9.02 5.35
CA LYS A 6 25.13 -8.78 4.11
C LYS A 6 24.49 -7.39 4.21
N LEU A 7 24.57 -6.61 3.14
CA LEU A 7 23.88 -5.33 3.03
C LEU A 7 22.38 -5.53 3.24
N SER A 8 21.73 -4.62 3.96
CA SER A 8 20.27 -4.68 4.11
C SER A 8 19.58 -4.48 2.76
N LEU A 9 18.38 -5.05 2.59
CA LEU A 9 17.62 -4.95 1.33
C LEU A 9 17.42 -3.49 0.88
N PRO A 10 17.07 -2.51 1.76
CA PRO A 10 16.99 -1.10 1.37
C PRO A 10 18.26 -0.54 0.75
N VAL A 11 19.41 -0.89 1.32
CA VAL A 11 20.72 -0.45 0.80
C VAL A 11 21.00 -1.07 -0.57
N GLN A 12 20.66 -2.36 -0.75
CA GLN A 12 20.79 -3.02 -2.05
C GLN A 12 19.89 -2.36 -3.11
N ILE A 13 18.66 -2.01 -2.77
CA ILE A 13 17.71 -1.32 -3.66
C ILE A 13 18.25 0.06 -4.02
N PHE A 14 18.76 0.82 -3.04
CA PHE A 14 19.34 2.15 -3.30
C PHE A 14 20.56 2.09 -4.21
N ILE A 15 21.46 1.13 -3.99
CA ILE A 15 22.61 0.89 -4.89
C ILE A 15 22.13 0.52 -6.30
N ALA A 16 21.14 -0.36 -6.40
CA ALA A 16 20.54 -0.77 -7.67
C ALA A 16 19.92 0.42 -8.43
N LEU A 17 19.23 1.32 -7.71
CA LEU A 17 18.67 2.56 -8.24
C LEU A 17 19.78 3.45 -8.85
N VAL A 18 20.82 3.76 -8.06
CA VAL A 18 21.92 4.62 -8.51
C VAL A 18 22.65 4.01 -9.71
N LEU A 19 22.97 2.71 -9.64
CA LEU A 19 23.60 2.00 -10.75
C LEU A 19 22.70 1.97 -12.00
N GLY A 20 21.38 1.77 -11.81
CA GLY A 20 20.41 1.81 -12.91
C GLY A 20 20.37 3.17 -13.60
N ILE A 21 20.39 4.27 -12.85
CA ILE A 21 20.47 5.64 -13.39
C ILE A 21 21.76 5.81 -14.21
N VAL A 22 22.93 5.48 -13.62
CA VAL A 22 24.22 5.66 -14.28
C VAL A 22 24.29 4.85 -15.59
N VAL A 23 23.94 3.57 -15.52
CA VAL A 23 23.96 2.69 -16.69
C VAL A 23 22.92 3.14 -17.73
N GLY A 24 21.73 3.57 -17.29
CA GLY A 24 20.69 4.10 -18.16
C GLY A 24 21.15 5.36 -18.93
N LEU A 25 21.82 6.29 -18.25
CA LEU A 25 22.40 7.49 -18.89
C LEU A 25 23.46 7.12 -19.93
N VAL A 26 24.33 6.13 -19.64
CA VAL A 26 25.30 5.63 -20.63
C VAL A 26 24.58 5.13 -21.87
N PHE A 27 23.54 4.31 -21.73
CA PHE A 27 22.76 3.83 -22.89
C PHE A 27 21.99 4.93 -23.59
N TYR A 28 21.51 5.95 -22.88
CA TYR A 28 20.86 7.11 -23.45
C TYR A 28 21.82 7.89 -24.38
N PHE A 29 22.99 8.27 -23.87
CA PHE A 29 23.97 9.04 -24.63
C PHE A 29 24.65 8.25 -25.76
N THR A 30 24.71 6.92 -25.68
CA THR A 30 25.25 6.07 -26.75
C THR A 30 24.20 5.70 -27.79
N GLY A 31 22.92 6.11 -27.62
CA GLY A 31 21.85 5.77 -28.54
C GLY A 31 21.45 4.29 -28.53
N ALA A 32 21.84 3.54 -27.49
CA ALA A 32 21.63 2.10 -27.38
C ALA A 32 20.35 1.72 -26.58
N ALA A 33 19.34 2.59 -26.57
CA ALA A 33 18.08 2.34 -25.88
C ALA A 33 17.38 1.03 -26.31
N GLY A 34 17.49 0.67 -27.60
CA GLY A 34 16.97 -0.60 -28.12
C GLY A 34 17.58 -1.84 -27.46
N PHE A 35 18.85 -1.80 -27.08
CA PHE A 35 19.48 -2.88 -26.34
C PHE A 35 18.86 -3.04 -24.94
N THR A 36 18.61 -1.93 -24.25
CA THR A 36 17.99 -1.98 -22.91
C THR A 36 16.57 -2.55 -22.97
N THR A 37 15.80 -2.20 -24.01
CA THR A 37 14.45 -2.72 -24.21
C THR A 37 14.44 -4.22 -24.50
N SER A 38 15.39 -4.70 -25.34
CA SER A 38 15.40 -6.10 -25.76
C SER A 38 16.03 -7.05 -24.74
N TYR A 39 17.03 -6.60 -23.97
CA TYR A 39 17.85 -7.51 -23.13
C TYR A 39 17.84 -7.18 -21.64
N ILE A 40 17.56 -5.94 -21.24
CA ILE A 40 17.58 -5.54 -19.81
C ILE A 40 16.17 -5.52 -19.24
N LYS A 41 15.24 -4.82 -19.91
CA LYS A 41 13.84 -4.71 -19.49
C LYS A 41 13.18 -6.06 -19.20
N PRO A 42 13.39 -7.16 -19.97
CA PRO A 42 12.75 -8.45 -19.72
C PRO A 42 12.99 -9.01 -18.29
N PHE A 43 14.15 -8.73 -17.67
CA PHE A 43 14.39 -9.14 -16.28
C PHE A 43 13.52 -8.33 -15.30
N GLY A 44 13.28 -7.06 -15.60
CA GLY A 44 12.30 -6.26 -14.86
C GLY A 44 10.87 -6.76 -15.06
N ASP A 45 10.51 -7.14 -16.29
CA ASP A 45 9.19 -7.70 -16.61
C ASP A 45 8.94 -9.02 -15.85
N ILE A 46 9.98 -9.87 -15.67
CA ILE A 46 9.89 -11.07 -14.82
C ILE A 46 9.55 -10.68 -13.39
N PHE A 47 10.21 -9.66 -12.82
CA PHE A 47 9.89 -9.18 -11.47
C PHE A 47 8.45 -8.68 -11.35
N VAL A 48 7.97 -7.88 -12.31
CA VAL A 48 6.57 -7.42 -12.34
C VAL A 48 5.59 -8.57 -12.52
N ASN A 49 5.92 -9.58 -13.34
CA ASN A 49 5.08 -10.77 -13.49
C ASN A 49 4.98 -11.58 -12.20
N LEU A 50 6.07 -11.67 -11.41
CA LEU A 50 6.04 -12.29 -10.09
C LEU A 50 5.19 -11.48 -9.08
N LEU A 51 5.22 -10.15 -9.17
CA LEU A 51 4.32 -9.31 -8.37
C LEU A 51 2.85 -9.58 -8.74
N LYS A 52 2.51 -9.61 -10.04
CA LYS A 52 1.15 -9.95 -10.50
C LYS A 52 0.71 -11.34 -10.05
N PHE A 53 1.59 -12.33 -10.18
CA PHE A 53 1.32 -13.72 -9.79
C PHE A 53 0.86 -13.85 -8.34
N ILE A 54 1.44 -13.06 -7.43
CA ILE A 54 1.16 -13.19 -5.99
C ILE A 54 -0.03 -12.35 -5.51
N VAL A 55 -0.54 -11.39 -6.32
CA VAL A 55 -1.59 -10.44 -5.89
C VAL A 55 -2.84 -11.16 -5.38
N VAL A 56 -3.42 -12.06 -6.17
CA VAL A 56 -4.67 -12.76 -5.79
C VAL A 56 -4.49 -13.60 -4.52
N PRO A 57 -3.48 -14.47 -4.40
CA PRO A 57 -3.24 -15.23 -3.17
C PRO A 57 -3.02 -14.34 -1.93
N VAL A 58 -2.23 -13.28 -2.05
CA VAL A 58 -1.96 -12.36 -0.92
C VAL A 58 -3.25 -11.68 -0.49
N VAL A 59 -3.98 -11.03 -1.40
CA VAL A 59 -5.21 -10.31 -1.07
C VAL A 59 -6.24 -11.23 -0.45
N LEU A 60 -6.48 -12.40 -1.06
CA LEU A 60 -7.46 -13.34 -0.55
C LEU A 60 -7.12 -13.83 0.86
N LEU A 61 -5.92 -14.37 1.04
CA LEU A 61 -5.55 -15.03 2.29
C LEU A 61 -5.28 -14.02 3.41
N SER A 62 -4.62 -12.88 3.13
CA SER A 62 -4.37 -11.85 4.14
C SER A 62 -5.66 -11.24 4.67
N MET A 63 -6.64 -10.99 3.79
CA MET A 63 -7.92 -10.43 4.22
C MET A 63 -8.74 -11.44 5.02
N ILE A 64 -8.80 -12.73 4.61
CA ILE A 64 -9.49 -13.76 5.37
C ILE A 64 -8.81 -13.92 6.73
N ASP A 65 -7.48 -14.04 6.78
CA ASP A 65 -6.71 -14.19 8.02
C ASP A 65 -6.86 -12.97 8.93
N GLY A 66 -6.82 -11.76 8.39
CA GLY A 66 -7.09 -10.52 9.11
C GLY A 66 -8.48 -10.50 9.76
N ILE A 67 -9.52 -10.92 9.02
CA ILE A 67 -10.88 -11.01 9.56
C ILE A 67 -10.96 -12.09 10.65
N ILE A 68 -10.36 -13.25 10.44
CA ILE A 68 -10.33 -14.33 11.43
C ILE A 68 -9.60 -13.89 12.71
N SER A 69 -8.51 -13.14 12.59
CA SER A 69 -7.72 -12.64 13.72
C SER A 69 -8.48 -11.62 14.57
N MET A 70 -9.50 -10.95 14.02
CA MET A 70 -10.44 -10.14 14.80
C MET A 70 -11.31 -10.96 15.75
N GLY A 71 -11.31 -12.23 15.62
CA GLY A 71 -11.87 -13.45 16.17
C GLY A 71 -12.79 -13.41 17.35
N ASP A 72 -12.60 -12.66 18.37
CA ASP A 72 -13.52 -12.64 19.50
C ASP A 72 -14.22 -11.29 19.66
N MET A 73 -14.95 -10.89 18.58
CA MET A 73 -15.80 -9.68 18.57
C MET A 73 -16.74 -9.60 19.78
N LYS A 74 -17.09 -10.73 20.40
CA LYS A 74 -17.90 -10.75 21.63
C LYS A 74 -17.12 -10.28 22.86
N LYS A 75 -15.81 -10.54 22.93
CA LYS A 75 -14.94 -10.05 24.01
C LYS A 75 -14.46 -8.63 23.77
N VAL A 76 -14.25 -8.27 22.51
CA VAL A 76 -13.75 -6.94 22.10
C VAL A 76 -14.87 -5.92 21.93
N GLY A 77 -16.09 -6.36 21.60
CA GLY A 77 -17.32 -5.55 21.58
C GLY A 77 -17.15 -4.14 20.98
N ALA A 78 -17.43 -3.12 21.79
CA ALA A 78 -17.41 -1.72 21.37
C ALA A 78 -16.00 -1.16 21.03
N VAL A 79 -14.91 -1.79 21.50
CA VAL A 79 -13.53 -1.37 21.22
C VAL A 79 -13.18 -1.71 19.78
N GLY A 80 -13.41 -2.96 19.35
CA GLY A 80 -13.11 -3.41 17.98
C GLY A 80 -13.86 -2.62 16.92
N TRP A 81 -15.18 -2.42 17.13
CA TRP A 81 -15.98 -1.61 16.20
C TRP A 81 -15.45 -0.18 16.08
N LYS A 82 -15.13 0.48 17.19
CA LYS A 82 -14.60 1.85 17.19
C LYS A 82 -13.25 1.93 16.48
N THR A 83 -12.39 0.92 16.67
CA THR A 83 -11.09 0.81 16.05
C THR A 83 -11.22 0.68 14.53
N ILE A 84 -12.07 -0.24 14.06
CA ILE A 84 -12.31 -0.45 12.63
C ILE A 84 -12.90 0.81 12.00
N LEU A 85 -13.91 1.42 12.64
CA LEU A 85 -14.51 2.65 12.14
C LEU A 85 -13.50 3.79 12.03
N TYR A 86 -12.63 3.95 13.04
CA TYR A 86 -11.56 4.94 13.01
C TYR A 86 -10.66 4.72 11.80
N PHE A 87 -10.12 3.52 11.62
CA PHE A 87 -9.23 3.22 10.51
C PHE A 87 -9.90 3.39 9.15
N MET A 88 -11.15 2.95 8.98
CA MET A 88 -11.89 3.12 7.73
C MET A 88 -12.09 4.60 7.36
N VAL A 89 -12.43 5.43 8.35
CA VAL A 89 -12.63 6.87 8.15
C VAL A 89 -11.30 7.57 7.84
N THR A 90 -10.23 7.28 8.59
CA THR A 90 -8.93 7.92 8.35
C THR A 90 -8.35 7.49 7.00
N THR A 91 -8.50 6.23 6.59
CA THR A 91 -8.05 5.74 5.28
C THR A 91 -8.84 6.37 4.13
N ALA A 92 -10.15 6.51 4.26
CA ALA A 92 -10.95 7.21 3.25
C ALA A 92 -10.52 8.69 3.11
N VAL A 93 -10.26 9.38 4.22
CA VAL A 93 -9.72 10.75 4.21
C VAL A 93 -8.33 10.79 3.59
N ALA A 94 -7.48 9.81 3.88
CA ALA A 94 -6.16 9.67 3.27
C ALA A 94 -6.23 9.55 1.74
N CYS A 95 -7.14 8.72 1.22
CA CYS A 95 -7.40 8.60 -0.22
C CYS A 95 -7.81 9.94 -0.83
N VAL A 96 -8.73 10.67 -0.20
CA VAL A 96 -9.18 11.98 -0.69
C VAL A 96 -8.01 12.97 -0.73
N ILE A 97 -7.20 13.05 0.33
CA ILE A 97 -6.00 13.90 0.36
C ILE A 97 -5.05 13.53 -0.79
N GLY A 98 -4.77 12.24 -0.97
CA GLY A 98 -3.90 11.75 -2.03
C GLY A 98 -4.40 12.10 -3.43
N LEU A 99 -5.69 11.87 -3.71
CA LEU A 99 -6.30 12.20 -5.01
C LEU A 99 -6.32 13.69 -5.29
N VAL A 100 -6.69 14.52 -4.30
CA VAL A 100 -6.73 15.97 -4.47
C VAL A 100 -5.34 16.52 -4.78
N LEU A 101 -4.33 16.12 -4.01
CA LEU A 101 -2.95 16.55 -4.24
C LEU A 101 -2.44 16.08 -5.61
N ALA A 102 -2.63 14.82 -5.95
CA ALA A 102 -2.18 14.29 -7.23
C ALA A 102 -2.87 14.98 -8.41
N THR A 103 -4.17 15.28 -8.29
CA THR A 103 -4.90 16.04 -9.31
C THR A 103 -4.37 17.47 -9.44
N VAL A 104 -4.04 18.13 -8.33
CA VAL A 104 -3.43 19.46 -8.36
C VAL A 104 -2.07 19.42 -9.06
N PHE A 105 -1.22 18.44 -8.74
CA PHE A 105 0.08 18.28 -9.39
C PHE A 105 -0.07 17.99 -10.89
N ASN A 106 -1.02 17.13 -11.25
CA ASN A 106 -1.30 16.80 -12.65
C ASN A 106 -1.80 18.02 -13.43
N ASN A 107 -2.76 18.78 -12.88
CA ASN A 107 -3.30 20.00 -13.53
C ASN A 107 -2.26 21.12 -13.63
N ALA A 108 -1.25 21.13 -12.76
CA ALA A 108 -0.10 22.03 -12.85
C ALA A 108 0.94 21.58 -13.90
N GLY A 109 0.71 20.47 -14.61
CA GLY A 109 1.64 19.95 -15.61
C GLY A 109 2.92 19.35 -15.04
N LEU A 110 2.90 18.97 -13.76
CA LEU A 110 4.07 18.41 -13.06
C LEU A 110 4.26 16.92 -13.30
N PHE A 111 3.25 16.22 -13.81
CA PHE A 111 3.34 14.82 -14.21
C PHE A 111 3.48 14.70 -15.73
N PRO A 112 4.44 13.88 -16.24
CA PRO A 112 4.69 13.76 -17.67
C PRO A 112 3.63 12.89 -18.35
N ASN A 113 3.31 13.22 -19.59
CA ASN A 113 2.60 12.31 -20.48
C ASN A 113 3.64 11.52 -21.29
N LEU A 114 3.71 10.22 -21.03
CA LEU A 114 4.66 9.31 -21.67
C LEU A 114 3.95 8.37 -22.67
N SER A 115 2.73 8.70 -23.09
CA SER A 115 1.90 7.83 -23.94
C SER A 115 2.58 7.45 -25.25
N GLU A 116 3.38 8.34 -25.85
CA GLU A 116 4.14 8.03 -27.08
C GLU A 116 5.24 6.98 -26.86
N ALA A 117 5.86 6.97 -25.68
CA ALA A 117 6.89 5.99 -25.31
C ALA A 117 6.31 4.68 -24.77
N ALA A 118 5.09 4.72 -24.28
CA ALA A 118 4.37 3.59 -23.69
C ALA A 118 3.52 2.80 -24.71
N GLN A 119 3.40 3.26 -25.95
CA GLN A 119 2.61 2.64 -27.03
C GLN A 119 3.00 1.19 -27.38
N ALA A 120 3.98 0.60 -26.72
CA ALA A 120 4.33 -0.82 -26.89
C ALA A 120 3.37 -1.80 -26.23
N ALA A 121 2.39 -1.34 -25.45
CA ALA A 121 1.32 -2.17 -24.92
C ALA A 121 0.00 -1.73 -25.60
N GLU A 122 -0.50 -2.53 -26.53
CA GLU A 122 -1.87 -2.40 -27.03
C GLU A 122 -2.83 -2.43 -25.83
N TYR A 123 -3.36 -1.26 -25.49
CA TYR A 123 -4.31 -1.09 -24.43
C TYR A 123 -5.68 -0.81 -25.03
N GLU A 124 -6.58 -1.77 -24.91
CA GLU A 124 -8.01 -1.52 -25.07
C GLU A 124 -8.54 -0.90 -23.78
N ALA A 125 -8.86 0.39 -23.82
CA ALA A 125 -9.53 1.07 -22.72
C ALA A 125 -10.85 0.35 -22.41
N LYS A 126 -10.95 -0.31 -21.25
CA LYS A 126 -12.25 -0.83 -20.82
C LYS A 126 -13.19 0.34 -20.60
N GLU A 127 -14.29 0.38 -21.36
CA GLU A 127 -15.33 1.36 -21.11
C GLU A 127 -15.84 1.25 -19.67
N TYR A 128 -15.82 2.36 -18.97
CA TYR A 128 -16.33 2.41 -17.59
C TYR A 128 -17.86 2.27 -17.61
N ALA A 129 -18.37 1.16 -17.08
CA ALA A 129 -19.78 0.81 -17.09
C ALA A 129 -20.67 1.71 -16.18
N GLY A 130 -20.10 2.68 -15.48
CA GLY A 130 -20.80 3.55 -14.54
C GLY A 130 -20.82 2.98 -13.10
N PHE A 131 -21.04 3.88 -12.12
CA PHE A 131 -20.93 3.54 -10.69
C PHE A 131 -21.86 2.40 -10.26
N MET A 132 -23.14 2.42 -10.64
CA MET A 132 -24.11 1.39 -10.23
C MET A 132 -23.82 0.03 -10.86
N ALA A 133 -23.43 0.00 -12.14
CA ALA A 133 -23.02 -1.24 -12.80
C ALA A 133 -21.77 -1.82 -12.15
N THR A 134 -20.81 -0.99 -11.78
CA THR A 134 -19.60 -1.40 -11.05
C THR A 134 -19.98 -1.94 -9.66
N LEU A 135 -20.89 -1.28 -8.93
CA LEU A 135 -21.33 -1.74 -7.60
C LEU A 135 -21.96 -3.13 -7.67
N VAL A 136 -22.76 -3.42 -8.69
CA VAL A 136 -23.33 -4.76 -8.91
C VAL A 136 -22.23 -5.75 -9.32
N ALA A 137 -21.33 -5.34 -10.20
CA ALA A 137 -20.25 -6.19 -10.70
C ALA A 137 -19.20 -6.56 -9.64
N ILE A 138 -19.15 -5.86 -8.49
CA ILE A 138 -18.30 -6.21 -7.35
C ILE A 138 -18.67 -7.59 -6.77
N PHE A 139 -19.96 -7.99 -6.85
CA PHE A 139 -20.42 -9.28 -6.34
C PHE A 139 -20.20 -10.37 -7.39
N PRO A 140 -19.32 -11.36 -7.13
CA PRO A 140 -19.01 -12.38 -8.12
C PRO A 140 -20.14 -13.38 -8.30
N THR A 141 -20.44 -13.70 -9.55
CA THR A 141 -21.33 -14.84 -9.88
C THR A 141 -20.58 -16.18 -9.91
N ASN A 142 -19.23 -16.12 -10.03
CA ASN A 142 -18.37 -17.28 -10.04
C ASN A 142 -17.02 -16.91 -9.40
N MET A 143 -16.71 -17.55 -8.27
CA MET A 143 -15.48 -17.31 -7.51
C MET A 143 -14.21 -17.59 -8.33
N TRP A 144 -14.20 -18.70 -9.09
CA TRP A 144 -13.02 -19.09 -9.87
C TRP A 144 -12.71 -18.10 -10.99
N LYS A 145 -13.76 -17.53 -11.62
CA LYS A 145 -13.62 -16.51 -12.63
C LYS A 145 -12.95 -15.25 -12.05
N ALA A 146 -13.37 -14.85 -10.84
CA ALA A 146 -12.74 -13.71 -10.15
C ALA A 146 -11.24 -13.90 -9.94
N PHE A 147 -10.81 -15.12 -9.63
CA PHE A 147 -9.38 -15.43 -9.41
C PHE A 147 -8.59 -15.50 -10.72
N THR A 148 -9.13 -16.14 -11.76
CA THR A 148 -8.43 -16.28 -13.06
C THR A 148 -8.34 -14.99 -13.83
N GLU A 149 -9.33 -14.09 -13.69
CA GLU A 149 -9.33 -12.76 -14.29
C GLU A 149 -8.68 -11.69 -13.39
N ALA A 150 -8.18 -12.09 -12.22
CA ALA A 150 -7.62 -11.20 -11.21
C ALA A 150 -8.53 -9.99 -10.90
N ASN A 151 -9.87 -10.21 -10.86
CA ASN A 151 -10.82 -9.15 -10.52
C ASN A 151 -10.78 -8.87 -9.01
N MET A 152 -9.93 -7.91 -8.63
CA MET A 152 -9.58 -7.65 -7.23
C MET A 152 -10.76 -7.24 -6.37
N LEU A 153 -11.71 -6.44 -6.90
CA LEU A 153 -12.92 -6.08 -6.15
C LEU A 153 -13.76 -7.32 -5.80
N GLN A 154 -13.90 -8.23 -6.74
CA GLN A 154 -14.60 -9.51 -6.48
C GLN A 154 -13.81 -10.39 -5.51
N VAL A 155 -12.47 -10.44 -5.61
CA VAL A 155 -11.60 -11.17 -4.67
C VAL A 155 -11.75 -10.64 -3.25
N ILE A 156 -11.80 -9.31 -3.07
CA ILE A 156 -12.05 -8.67 -1.77
C ILE A 156 -13.41 -9.10 -1.20
N VAL A 157 -14.48 -9.03 -2.00
CA VAL A 157 -15.82 -9.45 -1.55
C VAL A 157 -15.84 -10.92 -1.16
N ILE A 158 -15.18 -11.78 -1.95
CA ILE A 158 -15.04 -13.21 -1.62
C ILE A 158 -14.32 -13.36 -0.26
N ALA A 159 -13.22 -12.64 -0.06
CA ALA A 159 -12.47 -12.70 1.20
C ALA A 159 -13.32 -12.25 2.40
N LEU A 160 -14.08 -11.17 2.27
CA LEU A 160 -14.99 -10.68 3.31
C LEU A 160 -16.08 -11.70 3.66
N LEU A 161 -16.70 -12.30 2.64
CA LEU A 161 -17.75 -13.30 2.81
C LEU A 161 -17.19 -14.59 3.46
N PHE A 162 -16.05 -15.09 3.00
CA PHE A 162 -15.42 -16.29 3.58
C PHE A 162 -14.93 -16.04 5.00
N GLY A 163 -14.21 -14.94 5.25
CA GLY A 163 -13.73 -14.58 6.58
C GLY A 163 -14.87 -14.42 7.59
N GLY A 164 -15.93 -13.69 7.20
CA GLY A 164 -17.13 -13.54 8.01
C GLY A 164 -17.86 -14.87 8.27
N SER A 165 -17.96 -15.74 7.26
CA SER A 165 -18.56 -17.07 7.40
C SER A 165 -17.76 -17.99 8.31
N ILE A 166 -16.43 -17.97 8.23
CA ILE A 166 -15.54 -18.70 9.12
C ILE A 166 -15.73 -18.28 10.57
N LEU A 167 -15.81 -16.96 10.83
CA LEU A 167 -16.11 -16.44 12.17
C LEU A 167 -17.49 -16.88 12.66
N ALA A 168 -18.51 -16.79 11.82
CA ALA A 168 -19.89 -17.16 12.15
C ALA A 168 -20.04 -18.66 12.44
N ALA A 169 -19.28 -19.52 11.75
CA ALA A 169 -19.29 -20.98 11.96
C ALA A 169 -18.58 -21.41 13.28
N GLY A 170 -17.78 -20.55 13.88
CA GLY A 170 -17.13 -20.77 15.19
C GLY A 170 -16.25 -22.02 15.18
N GLU A 171 -16.40 -22.87 16.20
CA GLU A 171 -15.56 -24.08 16.37
C GLU A 171 -15.69 -25.09 15.20
N LYS A 172 -16.81 -25.12 14.48
CA LYS A 172 -17.00 -26.00 13.32
C LYS A 172 -16.06 -25.66 12.16
N SER A 173 -15.56 -24.43 12.09
CA SER A 173 -14.64 -23.96 11.05
C SER A 173 -13.16 -23.99 11.46
N LYS A 174 -12.81 -24.55 12.62
CA LYS A 174 -11.45 -24.53 13.14
C LYS A 174 -10.43 -25.04 12.12
N LEU A 175 -10.68 -26.18 11.47
CA LEU A 175 -9.78 -26.74 10.46
C LEU A 175 -9.55 -25.76 9.30
N VAL A 176 -10.61 -25.11 8.81
CA VAL A 176 -10.52 -24.13 7.71
C VAL A 176 -9.73 -22.89 8.16
N ARG A 177 -9.95 -22.42 9.38
CA ARG A 177 -9.21 -21.31 10.00
C ARG A 177 -7.71 -21.61 10.02
N ASP A 178 -7.33 -22.75 10.62
CA ASP A 178 -5.93 -23.19 10.74
C ASP A 178 -5.28 -23.35 9.36
N MET A 179 -6.04 -23.85 8.37
CA MET A 179 -5.57 -24.01 6.99
C MET A 179 -5.33 -22.63 6.33
N VAL A 180 -6.22 -21.68 6.49
CA VAL A 180 -6.06 -20.31 5.93
C VAL A 180 -4.84 -19.62 6.54
N THR A 181 -4.69 -19.65 7.86
CA THR A 181 -3.54 -19.04 8.56
C THR A 181 -2.23 -19.70 8.11
N SER A 182 -2.20 -21.03 7.98
CA SER A 182 -1.02 -21.74 7.47
C SER A 182 -0.72 -21.42 6.00
N ALA A 183 -1.76 -21.35 5.16
CA ALA A 183 -1.61 -20.98 3.75
C ALA A 183 -1.11 -19.53 3.60
N TYR A 184 -1.62 -18.62 4.43
CA TYR A 184 -1.17 -17.24 4.43
C TYR A 184 0.32 -17.13 4.81
N ALA A 185 0.79 -17.85 5.82
CA ALA A 185 2.20 -17.88 6.18
C ALA A 185 3.11 -18.34 5.03
N VAL A 186 2.66 -19.30 4.20
CA VAL A 186 3.38 -19.74 3.00
C VAL A 186 3.41 -18.65 1.94
N VAL A 187 2.27 -17.97 1.70
CA VAL A 187 2.17 -16.89 0.71
C VAL A 187 2.97 -15.67 1.16
N GLU A 188 2.97 -15.35 2.45
CA GLU A 188 3.80 -14.28 3.03
C GLU A 188 5.28 -14.56 2.80
N ARG A 189 5.73 -15.80 3.00
CA ARG A 189 7.12 -16.20 2.73
C ARG A 189 7.49 -16.11 1.25
N LEU A 190 6.55 -16.47 0.37
CA LEU A 190 6.72 -16.31 -1.08
C LEU A 190 6.80 -14.84 -1.48
N MET A 191 5.96 -13.98 -0.86
CA MET A 191 6.02 -12.53 -1.05
C MET A 191 7.37 -11.96 -0.63
N GLU A 192 7.90 -12.36 0.54
CA GLU A 192 9.24 -11.95 0.98
C GLU A 192 10.34 -12.33 -0.03
N PHE A 193 10.25 -13.55 -0.59
CA PHE A 193 11.16 -14.00 -1.64
C PHE A 193 11.08 -13.10 -2.87
N ILE A 194 9.86 -12.81 -3.39
CA ILE A 194 9.66 -11.93 -4.55
C ILE A 194 10.22 -10.53 -4.25
N ILE A 195 9.91 -9.98 -3.07
CA ILE A 195 10.43 -8.67 -2.65
C ILE A 195 11.97 -8.66 -2.56
N SER A 196 12.60 -9.79 -2.20
CA SER A 196 14.07 -9.89 -2.18
C SER A 196 14.72 -9.71 -3.57
N LEU A 197 13.95 -9.90 -4.66
CA LEU A 197 14.39 -9.66 -6.04
C LEU A 197 14.26 -8.19 -6.46
N SER A 198 13.69 -7.32 -5.62
CA SER A 198 13.51 -5.89 -5.93
C SER A 198 14.77 -5.17 -6.41
N PRO A 199 16.01 -5.44 -5.90
CA PRO A 199 17.18 -4.80 -6.44
C PRO A 199 17.39 -5.06 -7.94
N ILE A 200 17.06 -6.27 -8.42
CA ILE A 200 17.17 -6.62 -9.84
C ILE A 200 16.08 -5.87 -10.63
N GLY A 201 14.83 -5.91 -10.15
CA GLY A 201 13.72 -5.18 -10.78
C GLY A 201 13.99 -3.68 -10.86
N VAL A 202 14.46 -3.07 -9.77
CA VAL A 202 14.79 -1.63 -9.70
C VAL A 202 15.92 -1.28 -10.68
N PHE A 203 17.02 -2.03 -10.67
CA PHE A 203 18.14 -1.80 -11.57
C PHE A 203 17.71 -1.85 -13.04
N THR A 204 17.01 -2.90 -13.42
CA THR A 204 16.65 -3.15 -14.82
C THR A 204 15.61 -2.15 -15.33
N TYR A 205 14.58 -1.84 -14.54
CA TYR A 205 13.59 -0.82 -14.92
C TYR A 205 14.17 0.58 -14.95
N MET A 206 14.99 0.96 -13.94
CA MET A 206 15.60 2.28 -13.93
C MET A 206 16.56 2.45 -15.13
N THR A 207 17.37 1.41 -15.42
CA THR A 207 18.24 1.42 -16.62
C THR A 207 17.42 1.63 -17.88
N TRP A 208 16.34 0.90 -18.05
CA TRP A 208 15.48 1.01 -19.24
C TRP A 208 14.79 2.37 -19.32
N VAL A 209 14.18 2.83 -18.23
CA VAL A 209 13.45 4.11 -18.18
C VAL A 209 14.37 5.27 -18.49
N VAL A 210 15.55 5.34 -17.85
CA VAL A 210 16.52 6.42 -18.10
C VAL A 210 17.14 6.33 -19.50
N ALA A 211 17.38 5.13 -20.01
CA ALA A 211 17.89 4.94 -21.39
C ALA A 211 16.90 5.37 -22.46
N THR A 212 15.59 5.26 -22.21
CA THR A 212 14.54 5.60 -23.18
C THR A 212 14.02 7.03 -23.02
N GLN A 213 13.93 7.53 -21.78
CA GLN A 213 13.32 8.83 -21.45
C GLN A 213 14.35 9.92 -21.12
N GLY A 214 15.63 9.55 -20.96
CA GLY A 214 16.67 10.50 -20.52
C GLY A 214 16.57 10.86 -19.04
N ALA A 215 17.28 11.93 -18.66
CA ALA A 215 17.31 12.41 -17.27
C ALA A 215 16.01 13.10 -16.81
N GLU A 216 15.14 13.53 -17.72
CA GLU A 216 13.90 14.28 -17.40
C GLU A 216 12.94 13.46 -16.55
N ILE A 217 12.89 12.14 -16.73
CA ILE A 217 12.03 11.24 -15.92
C ILE A 217 12.38 11.30 -14.43
N LEU A 218 13.64 11.54 -14.08
CA LEU A 218 14.08 11.62 -12.69
C LEU A 218 13.42 12.80 -11.95
N GLY A 219 13.23 13.92 -12.66
CA GLY A 219 12.48 15.06 -12.14
C GLY A 219 11.03 14.70 -11.84
N SER A 220 10.38 13.99 -12.74
CA SER A 220 9.00 13.54 -12.57
C SER A 220 8.84 12.54 -11.42
N LEU A 221 9.78 11.59 -11.28
CA LEU A 221 9.80 10.66 -10.14
C LEU A 221 10.03 11.40 -8.81
N ALA A 222 10.87 12.43 -8.79
CA ALA A 222 11.06 13.25 -7.60
C ALA A 222 9.77 14.03 -7.24
N LEU A 223 9.05 14.55 -8.24
CA LEU A 223 7.79 15.27 -8.02
C LEU A 223 6.67 14.36 -7.52
N VAL A 224 6.56 13.13 -8.00
CA VAL A 224 5.56 12.19 -7.49
C VAL A 224 5.86 11.76 -6.05
N ILE A 225 7.14 11.59 -5.70
CA ILE A 225 7.56 11.35 -4.32
C ILE A 225 7.20 12.55 -3.44
N LEU A 226 7.54 13.76 -3.88
CA LEU A 226 7.23 15.00 -3.16
C LEU A 226 5.71 15.12 -2.92
N CYS A 227 4.89 14.87 -3.93
CA CYS A 227 3.44 14.87 -3.84
C CYS A 227 2.94 13.92 -2.72
N ALA A 228 3.43 12.69 -2.69
CA ALA A 228 3.05 11.71 -1.67
C ALA A 228 3.50 12.15 -0.27
N TYR A 229 4.73 12.66 -0.11
CA TYR A 229 5.23 13.13 1.20
C TYR A 229 4.47 14.34 1.71
N ILE A 230 4.07 15.27 0.83
CA ILE A 230 3.15 16.35 1.20
C ILE A 230 1.84 15.75 1.71
N GLY A 231 1.30 14.74 1.04
CA GLY A 231 0.11 14.01 1.46
C GLY A 231 0.26 13.37 2.84
N TYR A 232 1.37 12.69 3.09
CA TYR A 232 1.68 12.10 4.41
C TYR A 232 1.72 13.14 5.53
N ILE A 233 2.41 14.25 5.29
CA ILE A 233 2.50 15.36 6.26
C ILE A 233 1.15 15.99 6.50
N LEU A 234 0.39 16.29 5.45
CA LEU A 234 -0.95 16.87 5.57
C LEU A 234 -1.88 15.95 6.34
N HIS A 235 -1.88 14.64 6.05
CA HIS A 235 -2.70 13.67 6.78
C HIS A 235 -2.31 13.61 8.26
N ALA A 236 -1.01 13.51 8.57
CA ALA A 236 -0.53 13.52 9.94
C ALA A 236 -0.96 14.78 10.70
N VAL A 237 -0.83 15.96 10.07
CA VAL A 237 -1.16 17.25 10.69
C VAL A 237 -2.67 17.44 10.80
N LEU A 238 -3.44 17.15 9.75
CA LEU A 238 -4.89 17.42 9.75
C LEU A 238 -5.68 16.32 10.46
N VAL A 239 -5.32 15.04 10.29
CA VAL A 239 -6.11 13.93 10.80
C VAL A 239 -5.61 13.48 12.17
N TYR A 240 -4.33 13.13 12.30
CA TYR A 240 -3.83 12.60 13.57
C TYR A 240 -3.66 13.66 14.66
N SER A 241 -3.29 14.91 14.29
CA SER A 241 -3.28 16.02 15.26
C SER A 241 -4.67 16.34 15.79
N VAL A 242 -5.67 16.35 14.89
CA VAL A 242 -7.07 16.57 15.30
C VAL A 242 -7.56 15.41 16.13
N SER A 243 -7.29 14.18 15.74
CA SER A 243 -7.65 12.97 16.50
C SER A 243 -7.04 12.99 17.91
N ALA A 244 -5.73 13.24 18.02
CA ALA A 244 -5.05 13.32 19.30
C ALA A 244 -5.62 14.42 20.20
N LYS A 245 -5.89 15.61 19.66
CA LYS A 245 -6.40 16.75 20.42
C LYS A 245 -7.89 16.61 20.78
N ALA A 246 -8.74 16.33 19.77
CA ALA A 246 -10.19 16.35 19.95
C ALA A 246 -10.73 15.10 20.67
N PHE A 247 -10.16 13.93 20.37
CA PHE A 247 -10.67 12.68 20.91
C PHE A 247 -9.83 12.12 22.06
N ALA A 248 -8.50 12.24 22.01
CA ALA A 248 -7.63 11.77 23.09
C ALA A 248 -7.27 12.86 24.12
N GLY A 249 -7.47 14.14 23.82
CA GLY A 249 -7.16 15.26 24.74
C GLY A 249 -5.64 15.53 24.86
N ILE A 250 -4.84 15.09 23.89
CA ILE A 250 -3.38 15.21 23.89
C ILE A 250 -2.99 16.30 22.88
N SER A 251 -2.09 17.22 23.28
CA SER A 251 -1.61 18.24 22.33
C SER A 251 -0.81 17.59 21.19
N PRO A 252 -0.94 18.08 19.93
CA PRO A 252 -0.22 17.53 18.78
C PRO A 252 1.29 17.46 19.01
N VAL A 253 1.88 18.50 19.59
CA VAL A 253 3.32 18.53 19.90
C VAL A 253 3.72 17.41 20.85
N LYS A 254 2.94 17.18 21.91
CA LYS A 254 3.19 16.07 22.86
C LYS A 254 3.02 14.73 22.15
N PHE A 255 2.00 14.59 21.30
CA PHE A 255 1.74 13.37 20.54
C PHE A 255 2.93 13.01 19.65
N PHE A 256 3.33 13.87 18.71
CA PHE A 256 4.43 13.59 17.78
C PHE A 256 5.78 13.44 18.48
N LYS A 257 6.04 14.20 19.55
CA LYS A 257 7.27 14.07 20.32
C LYS A 257 7.40 12.68 20.95
N ASN A 258 6.33 12.12 21.50
CA ASN A 258 6.37 10.80 22.15
C ASN A 258 6.22 9.64 21.11
N ALA A 259 5.56 9.86 19.98
CA ALA A 259 5.47 8.88 18.91
C ALA A 259 6.74 8.81 18.04
N SER A 260 7.66 9.78 18.17
CA SER A 260 8.83 9.93 17.27
C SER A 260 9.73 8.69 17.19
N ALA A 261 9.90 7.96 18.29
CA ALA A 261 10.72 6.74 18.30
C ALA A 261 10.11 5.67 17.37
N ALA A 262 8.80 5.44 17.44
CA ALA A 262 8.09 4.53 16.56
C ALA A 262 8.09 5.04 15.11
N MET A 263 7.90 6.34 14.89
CA MET A 263 7.95 6.97 13.56
C MET A 263 9.31 6.74 12.88
N ILE A 264 10.42 7.00 13.58
CA ILE A 264 11.78 6.81 13.04
C ILE A 264 12.05 5.33 12.78
N PHE A 265 11.65 4.45 13.70
CA PHE A 265 11.83 3.01 13.52
C PHE A 265 11.02 2.50 12.32
N ALA A 266 9.75 2.89 12.19
CA ALA A 266 8.89 2.55 11.06
C ALA A 266 9.46 3.07 9.73
N PHE A 267 9.93 4.32 9.70
CA PHE A 267 10.56 4.92 8.52
C PHE A 267 11.79 4.14 8.04
N THR A 268 12.60 3.65 8.96
CA THR A 268 13.84 2.92 8.62
C THR A 268 13.60 1.44 8.32
N SER A 269 12.73 0.78 9.09
CA SER A 269 12.42 -0.64 8.94
C SER A 269 11.47 -0.93 7.78
N THR A 270 10.56 0.03 7.49
CA THR A 270 9.42 -0.12 6.55
C THR A 270 8.51 -1.32 6.89
N SER A 271 8.40 -1.66 8.17
CA SER A 271 7.55 -2.74 8.65
C SER A 271 6.77 -2.30 9.87
N SER A 272 5.45 -2.21 9.75
CA SER A 272 4.54 -1.93 10.87
C SER A 272 4.63 -3.04 11.91
N ALA A 273 4.69 -4.31 11.48
CA ALA A 273 4.82 -5.45 12.37
C ALA A 273 6.10 -5.41 13.21
N ALA A 274 7.26 -5.11 12.58
CA ALA A 274 8.53 -4.98 13.30
C ALA A 274 8.53 -3.78 14.27
N THR A 275 7.69 -2.77 14.04
CA THR A 275 7.60 -1.56 14.86
C THR A 275 6.68 -1.75 16.07
N LEU A 276 5.86 -2.81 16.12
CA LEU A 276 4.85 -3.02 17.19
C LEU A 276 5.37 -2.82 18.61
N PRO A 277 6.52 -3.39 19.04
CA PRO A 277 7.01 -3.19 20.39
C PRO A 277 7.26 -1.71 20.72
N VAL A 278 7.87 -0.96 19.78
CA VAL A 278 8.18 0.46 19.94
C VAL A 278 6.89 1.29 19.92
N SER A 279 5.93 0.93 19.05
CA SER A 279 4.60 1.57 19.00
C SER A 279 3.85 1.42 20.32
N LYS A 280 3.96 0.24 20.95
CA LYS A 280 3.35 -0.05 22.25
C LYS A 280 3.93 0.84 23.34
N GLU A 281 5.26 0.91 23.45
CA GLU A 281 5.93 1.78 24.41
C GLU A 281 5.52 3.26 24.24
N CYS A 282 5.43 3.73 22.98
CA CYS A 282 5.01 5.09 22.67
C CYS A 282 3.53 5.34 23.05
N ALA A 283 2.64 4.40 22.76
CA ALA A 283 1.22 4.51 23.06
C ALA A 283 0.97 4.53 24.58
N ASP A 284 1.61 3.63 25.32
CA ASP A 284 1.53 3.53 26.79
C ASP A 284 2.08 4.78 27.46
N ALA A 285 3.23 5.31 27.01
CA ALA A 285 3.80 6.58 27.49
C ALA A 285 2.89 7.80 27.24
N LEU A 286 2.01 7.72 26.23
CA LEU A 286 1.00 8.74 25.92
C LEU A 286 -0.30 8.53 26.73
N GLY A 287 -0.44 7.40 27.44
CA GLY A 287 -1.58 7.10 28.32
C GLY A 287 -2.65 6.23 27.66
N ALA A 288 -2.29 5.41 26.68
CA ALA A 288 -3.16 4.34 26.22
C ALA A 288 -3.30 3.28 27.31
N GLU A 289 -4.51 2.71 27.49
CA GLU A 289 -4.71 1.55 28.37
C GLU A 289 -4.04 0.31 27.75
N ASP A 290 -3.32 -0.48 28.57
CA ASP A 290 -2.52 -1.63 28.14
C ASP A 290 -3.33 -2.65 27.32
N ASP A 291 -4.53 -3.01 27.81
CA ASP A 291 -5.43 -3.95 27.12
C ASP A 291 -5.88 -3.41 25.75
N ILE A 292 -6.07 -2.08 25.63
CA ILE A 292 -6.51 -1.43 24.40
C ILE A 292 -5.35 -1.33 23.42
N SER A 293 -4.18 -0.85 23.84
CA SER A 293 -3.01 -0.73 22.97
C SER A 293 -2.53 -2.10 22.48
N SER A 294 -2.56 -3.13 23.33
CA SER A 294 -2.25 -4.53 22.99
C SER A 294 -3.20 -5.13 21.94
N PHE A 295 -4.41 -4.61 21.82
CA PHE A 295 -5.38 -5.01 20.80
C PHE A 295 -5.31 -4.14 19.55
N VAL A 296 -5.32 -2.80 19.70
CA VAL A 296 -5.43 -1.86 18.60
C VAL A 296 -4.18 -1.84 17.71
N LEU A 297 -2.98 -1.90 18.31
CA LEU A 297 -1.73 -1.79 17.56
C LEU A 297 -1.48 -2.97 16.61
N PRO A 298 -1.61 -4.26 17.03
CA PRO A 298 -1.50 -5.39 16.09
C PRO A 298 -2.58 -5.36 15.00
N LEU A 299 -3.81 -4.97 15.36
CA LEU A 299 -4.90 -4.83 14.40
C LEU A 299 -4.60 -3.70 13.38
N GLY A 300 -4.10 -2.55 13.86
CA GLY A 300 -3.70 -1.42 13.02
C GLY A 300 -2.59 -1.79 12.04
N ALA A 301 -1.58 -2.54 12.48
CA ALA A 301 -0.49 -2.98 11.61
C ALA A 301 -0.95 -3.77 10.36
N THR A 302 -2.20 -4.27 10.37
CA THR A 302 -2.81 -5.03 9.26
C THR A 302 -4.00 -4.34 8.58
N ILE A 303 -4.61 -3.33 9.22
CA ILE A 303 -5.82 -2.68 8.71
C ILE A 303 -5.59 -1.20 8.43
N ASN A 304 -4.75 -0.53 9.22
CA ASN A 304 -4.50 0.89 9.07
C ASN A 304 -3.42 1.17 8.03
N MET A 305 -3.83 1.48 6.81
CA MET A 305 -2.93 1.70 5.68
C MET A 305 -3.09 3.10 5.06
N ASP A 306 -3.22 4.14 5.91
CA ASP A 306 -3.45 5.52 5.47
C ASP A 306 -2.33 6.03 4.54
N GLY A 307 -1.07 5.76 4.88
CA GLY A 307 0.06 6.10 4.02
C GLY A 307 0.07 5.32 2.71
N THR A 308 -0.29 4.04 2.76
CA THR A 308 -0.44 3.21 1.57
C THR A 308 -1.57 3.72 0.68
N ALA A 309 -2.68 4.16 1.25
CA ALA A 309 -3.81 4.73 0.53
C ALA A 309 -3.45 6.04 -0.19
N ILE A 310 -2.72 6.95 0.47
CA ILE A 310 -2.18 8.17 -0.17
C ILE A 310 -1.25 7.80 -1.33
N TYR A 311 -0.31 6.88 -1.10
CA TYR A 311 0.60 6.40 -2.14
C TYR A 311 -0.15 5.83 -3.34
N GLN A 312 -1.12 4.96 -3.12
CA GLN A 312 -1.92 4.36 -4.19
C GLN A 312 -2.65 5.42 -5.02
N CYS A 313 -3.26 6.40 -4.36
CA CYS A 313 -3.96 7.49 -5.05
C CYS A 313 -2.99 8.36 -5.88
N VAL A 314 -1.86 8.76 -5.29
CA VAL A 314 -0.85 9.58 -5.98
C VAL A 314 -0.21 8.82 -7.13
N ALA A 315 0.20 7.58 -6.89
CA ALA A 315 0.80 6.73 -7.92
C ALA A 315 -0.18 6.43 -9.06
N THR A 316 -1.45 6.18 -8.75
CA THR A 316 -2.47 5.90 -9.77
C THR A 316 -2.71 7.08 -10.68
N VAL A 317 -2.85 8.30 -10.14
CA VAL A 317 -3.00 9.52 -10.95
C VAL A 317 -1.76 9.77 -11.80
N PHE A 318 -0.56 9.61 -11.24
CA PHE A 318 0.70 9.73 -11.97
C PHE A 318 0.78 8.72 -13.13
N LEU A 319 0.49 7.45 -12.87
CA LEU A 319 0.56 6.39 -13.89
C LEU A 319 -0.54 6.54 -14.95
N ALA A 320 -1.74 7.00 -14.57
CA ALA A 320 -2.80 7.36 -15.52
C ALA A 320 -2.33 8.47 -16.47
N THR A 321 -1.70 9.51 -15.94
CA THR A 321 -1.15 10.62 -16.73
C THR A 321 -0.04 10.13 -17.67
N CYS A 322 0.88 9.31 -17.17
CA CYS A 322 1.92 8.69 -18.01
C CYS A 322 1.33 7.84 -19.13
N ALA A 323 0.18 7.20 -18.91
CA ALA A 323 -0.56 6.44 -19.92
C ALA A 323 -1.41 7.31 -20.86
N GLY A 324 -1.42 8.63 -20.69
CA GLY A 324 -2.27 9.54 -21.46
C GLY A 324 -3.76 9.46 -21.11
N MET A 325 -4.10 8.86 -19.95
CA MET A 325 -5.48 8.69 -19.48
C MET A 325 -5.89 9.83 -18.56
N GLN A 326 -7.10 10.32 -18.75
CA GLN A 326 -7.74 11.25 -17.80
C GLN A 326 -8.72 10.46 -16.91
N LEU A 327 -8.53 10.55 -15.60
CA LEU A 327 -9.39 9.90 -14.64
C LEU A 327 -10.72 10.65 -14.52
N THR A 328 -11.83 9.94 -14.71
CA THR A 328 -13.17 10.43 -14.44
C THR A 328 -13.46 10.46 -12.95
N LEU A 329 -14.44 11.26 -12.51
CA LEU A 329 -14.89 11.29 -11.12
C LEU A 329 -15.30 9.89 -10.61
N SER A 330 -15.92 9.10 -11.45
CA SER A 330 -16.32 7.73 -11.12
C SER A 330 -15.13 6.82 -10.87
N GLN A 331 -14.07 6.93 -11.68
CA GLN A 331 -12.82 6.19 -11.45
C GLN A 331 -12.13 6.66 -10.17
N MET A 332 -12.14 7.97 -9.87
CA MET A 332 -11.59 8.49 -8.61
C MET A 332 -12.34 7.94 -7.39
N ILE A 333 -13.67 7.85 -7.44
CA ILE A 333 -14.47 7.20 -6.40
C ILE A 333 -14.11 5.72 -6.28
N LEU A 334 -13.94 5.03 -7.40
CA LEU A 334 -13.54 3.63 -7.43
C LEU A 334 -12.16 3.41 -6.80
N ILE A 335 -11.20 4.30 -7.05
CA ILE A 335 -9.88 4.30 -6.41
C ILE A 335 -10.04 4.41 -4.88
N VAL A 336 -10.84 5.36 -4.39
CA VAL A 336 -11.07 5.52 -2.94
C VAL A 336 -11.66 4.24 -2.34
N VAL A 337 -12.70 3.68 -2.95
CA VAL A 337 -13.34 2.46 -2.46
C VAL A 337 -12.37 1.28 -2.46
N THR A 338 -11.66 1.07 -3.58
CA THR A 338 -10.72 -0.04 -3.73
C THR A 338 -9.55 0.09 -2.77
N ALA A 339 -8.92 1.26 -2.67
CA ALA A 339 -7.79 1.49 -1.77
C ALA A 339 -8.20 1.36 -0.28
N THR A 340 -9.39 1.86 0.08
CA THR A 340 -9.91 1.74 1.44
C THR A 340 -10.23 0.29 1.80
N LEU A 341 -10.85 -0.47 0.92
CA LEU A 341 -11.12 -1.90 1.14
C LEU A 341 -9.83 -2.73 1.16
N ALA A 342 -8.87 -2.40 0.30
CA ALA A 342 -7.57 -3.05 0.25
C ALA A 342 -6.74 -2.83 1.51
N SER A 343 -6.99 -1.74 2.25
CA SER A 343 -6.30 -1.50 3.52
C SER A 343 -6.62 -2.57 4.56
N ILE A 344 -7.80 -3.22 4.45
CA ILE A 344 -8.20 -4.30 5.36
C ILE A 344 -7.40 -5.57 5.03
N GLY A 345 -6.56 -6.02 5.94
CA GLY A 345 -5.78 -7.24 5.80
C GLY A 345 -4.53 -7.12 4.91
N THR A 346 -4.10 -5.90 4.59
CA THR A 346 -2.78 -5.70 3.97
C THR A 346 -1.68 -6.06 4.96
N ALA A 347 -0.73 -6.91 4.55
CA ALA A 347 0.39 -7.27 5.41
C ALA A 347 1.22 -6.03 5.78
N GLY A 348 1.51 -5.85 7.06
CA GLY A 348 2.39 -4.79 7.57
C GLY A 348 3.88 -5.03 7.29
N THR A 349 4.20 -5.57 6.11
CA THR A 349 5.53 -5.97 5.67
C THR A 349 6.02 -5.12 4.49
N PRO A 350 7.35 -5.00 4.30
CA PRO A 350 7.90 -4.21 3.20
C PRO A 350 7.39 -4.65 1.83
N GLY A 351 7.05 -3.71 0.97
CA GLY A 351 6.66 -3.95 -0.43
C GLY A 351 5.19 -4.32 -0.66
N ALA A 352 4.39 -4.56 0.37
CA ALA A 352 2.96 -4.87 0.22
C ALA A 352 2.19 -3.78 -0.56
N GLY A 353 2.61 -2.51 -0.46
CA GLY A 353 1.98 -1.40 -1.16
C GLY A 353 2.04 -1.48 -2.68
N MET A 354 3.11 -2.04 -3.27
CA MET A 354 3.18 -2.26 -4.73
C MET A 354 2.14 -3.27 -5.22
N ILE A 355 1.93 -4.34 -4.44
CA ILE A 355 0.92 -5.35 -4.74
C ILE A 355 -0.47 -4.72 -4.72
N MET A 356 -0.74 -3.88 -3.72
CA MET A 356 -2.00 -3.18 -3.60
C MET A 356 -2.18 -2.11 -4.69
N LEU A 357 -1.10 -1.46 -5.14
CA LEU A 357 -1.16 -0.55 -6.28
C LEU A 357 -1.57 -1.28 -7.57
N ALA A 358 -1.00 -2.48 -7.81
CA ALA A 358 -1.41 -3.31 -8.96
C ALA A 358 -2.92 -3.55 -8.98
N MET A 359 -3.50 -3.86 -7.83
CA MET A 359 -4.93 -4.06 -7.66
C MET A 359 -5.75 -2.80 -7.99
N VAL A 360 -5.32 -1.61 -7.54
CA VAL A 360 -6.02 -0.36 -7.85
C VAL A 360 -5.96 -0.06 -9.34
N LEU A 361 -4.81 -0.27 -9.99
CA LEU A 361 -4.65 -0.05 -11.43
C LEU A 361 -5.55 -0.99 -12.25
N GLU A 362 -5.61 -2.27 -11.89
CA GLU A 362 -6.49 -3.25 -12.54
C GLU A 362 -7.97 -2.85 -12.40
N ALA A 363 -8.39 -2.37 -11.21
CA ALA A 363 -9.77 -1.97 -10.97
C ALA A 363 -10.23 -0.83 -11.89
N ILE A 364 -9.34 0.08 -12.25
CA ILE A 364 -9.64 1.22 -13.13
C ILE A 364 -9.19 1.02 -14.57
N GLY A 365 -8.61 -0.17 -14.88
CA GLY A 365 -8.23 -0.56 -16.22
C GLY A 365 -6.89 0.00 -16.71
N ILE A 366 -5.98 0.43 -15.83
CA ILE A 366 -4.61 0.79 -16.21
C ILE A 366 -3.73 -0.46 -16.26
N PRO A 367 -2.97 -0.70 -17.32
CA PRO A 367 -2.07 -1.84 -17.40
C PRO A 367 -1.05 -1.85 -16.25
N VAL A 368 -0.98 -2.95 -15.51
CA VAL A 368 -0.08 -3.11 -14.35
C VAL A 368 1.39 -2.95 -14.74
N ALA A 369 1.74 -3.13 -16.02
CA ALA A 369 3.09 -2.91 -16.54
C ALA A 369 3.63 -1.49 -16.25
N TYR A 370 2.75 -0.49 -16.14
CA TYR A 370 3.14 0.88 -15.76
C TYR A 370 3.73 1.00 -14.36
N ILE A 371 3.49 0.03 -13.46
CA ILE A 371 4.15 -0.03 -12.14
C ILE A 371 5.67 0.01 -12.28
N GLY A 372 6.22 -0.53 -13.38
CA GLY A 372 7.65 -0.47 -13.67
C GLY A 372 8.27 0.92 -13.53
N LEU A 373 7.52 1.99 -13.82
CA LEU A 373 7.98 3.37 -13.66
C LEU A 373 8.19 3.76 -12.19
N ILE A 374 7.43 3.20 -11.28
CA ILE A 374 7.46 3.54 -9.83
C ILE A 374 8.26 2.53 -9.01
N VAL A 375 8.38 1.26 -9.47
CA VAL A 375 9.12 0.19 -8.76
C VAL A 375 10.48 0.65 -8.26
N ALA A 376 11.19 1.40 -9.08
CA ALA A 376 12.53 1.87 -8.79
C ALA A 376 12.61 2.79 -7.55
N VAL A 377 11.56 3.54 -7.28
CA VAL A 377 11.49 4.51 -6.19
C VAL A 377 10.51 4.10 -5.09
N ASP A 378 9.85 2.94 -5.21
CA ASP A 378 8.84 2.46 -4.25
C ASP A 378 9.36 2.42 -2.81
N ARG A 379 10.65 2.12 -2.63
CA ARG A 379 11.25 2.09 -1.28
C ARG A 379 11.15 3.44 -0.58
N LEU A 380 11.28 4.54 -1.30
CA LEU A 380 11.15 5.89 -0.73
C LEU A 380 9.71 6.14 -0.29
N PHE A 381 8.73 5.69 -1.06
CA PHE A 381 7.33 5.74 -0.63
C PHE A 381 7.09 4.86 0.60
N ASP A 382 7.66 3.64 0.63
CA ASP A 382 7.47 2.67 1.72
C ASP A 382 7.93 3.22 3.08
N MET A 383 9.02 3.96 3.10
CA MET A 383 9.51 4.63 4.32
C MET A 383 8.48 5.62 4.87
N GLY A 384 7.95 6.51 4.04
CA GLY A 384 6.97 7.52 4.44
C GLY A 384 5.61 6.92 4.80
N ARG A 385 5.10 5.99 3.98
CA ARG A 385 3.79 5.36 4.21
C ARG A 385 3.75 4.53 5.49
N THR A 386 4.82 3.76 5.78
CA THR A 386 4.90 2.96 7.02
C THR A 386 4.98 3.84 8.25
N CYS A 387 5.77 4.92 8.18
CA CYS A 387 5.84 5.92 9.24
C CYS A 387 4.45 6.51 9.55
N LEU A 388 3.66 6.84 8.52
CA LEU A 388 2.33 7.39 8.68
C LEU A 388 1.36 6.36 9.27
N ASN A 389 1.35 5.11 8.76
CA ASN A 389 0.49 4.03 9.24
C ASN A 389 0.69 3.80 10.74
N VAL A 390 1.93 3.60 11.17
CA VAL A 390 2.28 3.39 12.59
C VAL A 390 1.87 4.59 13.47
N THR A 391 1.99 5.81 12.95
CA THR A 391 1.54 7.00 13.67
C THR A 391 0.02 6.98 13.89
N GLY A 392 -0.74 6.52 12.91
CA GLY A 392 -2.18 6.33 12.98
C GLY A 392 -2.60 5.25 13.99
N ASP A 393 -1.83 4.15 14.07
CA ASP A 393 -2.08 3.07 15.05
C ASP A 393 -2.01 3.60 16.48
N ILE A 394 -0.98 4.40 16.78
CA ILE A 394 -0.81 5.05 18.09
C ILE A 394 -1.95 6.04 18.34
N ALA A 395 -2.32 6.88 17.35
CA ALA A 395 -3.43 7.82 17.50
C ALA A 395 -4.76 7.12 17.77
N CYS A 396 -5.05 6.03 17.06
CA CYS A 396 -6.23 5.20 17.27
C CYS A 396 -6.28 4.63 18.69
N SER A 397 -5.18 4.05 19.19
CA SER A 397 -5.09 3.48 20.52
C SER A 397 -5.48 4.50 21.61
N LEU A 398 -5.02 5.74 21.47
CA LEU A 398 -5.33 6.83 22.39
C LEU A 398 -6.80 7.26 22.31
N CYS A 399 -7.35 7.38 21.10
CA CYS A 399 -8.75 7.74 20.89
C CYS A 399 -9.69 6.68 21.47
N VAL A 400 -9.41 5.41 21.19
CA VAL A 400 -10.22 4.28 21.64
C VAL A 400 -10.17 4.15 23.18
N THR A 401 -9.01 4.35 23.81
CA THR A 401 -8.86 4.42 25.28
C THR A 401 -9.83 5.46 25.85
N LYS A 402 -9.87 6.67 25.31
CA LYS A 402 -10.80 7.71 25.79
C LYS A 402 -12.27 7.40 25.51
N TRP A 403 -12.57 6.73 24.43
CA TRP A 403 -13.95 6.32 24.12
C TRP A 403 -14.42 5.13 24.96
N ALA A 404 -13.51 4.29 25.45
CA ALA A 404 -13.83 3.20 26.36
C ALA A 404 -14.07 3.75 27.78
N SER A 405 -13.23 4.66 28.27
CA SER A 405 -13.33 5.23 29.61
C SER A 405 -14.57 6.14 29.82
N LYS A 406 -15.12 6.76 28.77
CA LYS A 406 -16.36 7.57 28.86
C LYS A 406 -17.64 6.75 29.08
N LYS A 407 -17.57 5.43 29.05
CA LYS A 407 -18.73 4.53 29.29
C LYS A 407 -18.74 3.94 30.70
N LYS A 408 -17.71 4.20 31.50
CA LYS A 408 -17.70 3.95 32.97
C LYS A 408 -18.13 5.23 33.70
#